data_04e22b7d9a8b400dff4c5585d3bfe03a
#
_entry.id   04e22b7d9a8b400dff4c5585d3bfe03a
#
_cell.length_a   1.000
_cell.length_b   1.000
_cell.length_c   1.000
_cell.angle_alpha   90.00
_cell.angle_beta   90.00
_cell.angle_gamma   90.00
#
_symmetry.space_group_name_H-M   'P 1'
#
loop_
_entity.id
_entity.type
_entity.pdbx_description
1 polymer ?
#
loop_
_entity_poly.entity_id
_entity_poly.type
_entity_poly.pdbx_seq_one_letter_code
_entity_poly.pdbx_strand_id
1 'polypeptide(L)'
;MKTLNYITYQTFPASTANSLQTISHLNHFSLKGWRVRLFFPLRERGSTDNVDELNSFYQIDRNIEVNGIKHPYPFGKIKVLEKFMYSISHYLWCRNFIKNGLNLSSEEFYMTRSDWIAYYLAKSGNNVIFEIHNYSRTRNYVLRKISKFENIKLIFLTEELRNSFSDIPSRYEITPSGVDESLFREVSNKDLDVVFVGNLKRFGQSRNIDFLIRVFSENSELQNIKLTVVGGPSEEVERLKKLLNKDSTNIDFVGSLNRKETIAYVQRAKVGVLINSSASVHSLKYTSPLKYFEYLYADLNVVGVDFESHHELPESKNIYFYKENDTLDFSTKIISALEDEPKAFDKTKITMSTRVDKIIHLFNT
;
A
#
# COMPACT_ATOMS: atom_id res chain seq x y z
N MET A 1 15.43 -17.35 18.94
CA MET A 1 14.38 -16.89 17.98
C MET A 1 14.62 -15.40 17.75
N LYS A 2 14.75 -14.96 16.48
CA LYS A 2 14.94 -13.53 16.17
C LYS A 2 13.66 -12.75 16.44
N THR A 3 13.80 -11.52 16.95
CA THR A 3 12.67 -10.64 17.28
C THR A 3 12.67 -9.42 16.36
N LEU A 4 11.53 -9.16 15.72
CA LEU A 4 11.26 -7.94 14.96
C LEU A 4 10.33 -7.02 15.75
N ASN A 5 10.79 -5.80 16.02
CA ASN A 5 9.99 -4.73 16.57
C ASN A 5 9.59 -3.77 15.43
N TYR A 6 8.33 -3.80 15.02
CA TYR A 6 7.80 -2.86 14.06
C TYR A 6 7.13 -1.70 14.79
N ILE A 7 7.69 -0.51 14.61
CA ILE A 7 7.22 0.69 15.32
C ILE A 7 6.70 1.69 14.28
N THR A 8 5.47 2.14 14.45
CA THR A 8 4.83 3.06 13.49
C THR A 8 3.98 4.12 14.18
N TYR A 9 3.76 5.25 13.50
CA TYR A 9 2.84 6.29 13.95
C TYR A 9 1.44 6.14 13.34
N GLN A 10 1.19 5.05 12.62
CA GLN A 10 -0.16 4.69 12.16
C GLN A 10 -1.02 4.24 13.31
N THR A 11 -2.33 4.18 13.09
CA THR A 11 -3.30 3.61 14.03
C THR A 11 -3.90 2.33 13.46
N PHE A 12 -4.30 1.43 14.32
CA PHE A 12 -4.90 0.15 13.94
C PHE A 12 -6.18 -0.08 14.77
N PRO A 13 -7.21 -0.74 14.16
CA PRO A 13 -7.26 -1.21 12.78
C PRO A 13 -7.48 -0.06 11.77
N ALA A 14 -7.05 -0.27 10.52
CA ALA A 14 -7.31 0.64 9.41
C ALA A 14 -7.30 -0.10 8.06
N SER A 15 -8.21 0.26 7.15
CA SER A 15 -8.31 -0.32 5.80
C SER A 15 -7.41 0.35 4.76
N THR A 16 -6.42 1.15 5.19
CA THR A 16 -5.50 1.82 4.27
C THR A 16 -4.49 0.83 3.69
N ALA A 17 -4.06 1.05 2.44
CA ALA A 17 -3.04 0.22 1.80
C ALA A 17 -1.77 0.10 2.66
N ASN A 18 -1.40 1.18 3.37
CA ASN A 18 -0.25 1.19 4.26
C ASN A 18 -0.43 0.24 5.47
N SER A 19 -1.61 0.23 6.09
CA SER A 19 -1.91 -0.66 7.22
C SER A 19 -2.00 -2.11 6.77
N LEU A 20 -2.66 -2.38 5.63
CA LEU A 20 -2.75 -3.71 5.04
C LEU A 20 -1.35 -4.28 4.72
N GLN A 21 -0.48 -3.48 4.10
CA GLN A 21 0.88 -3.90 3.80
C GLN A 21 1.70 -4.12 5.09
N THR A 22 1.54 -3.27 6.11
CA THR A 22 2.22 -3.46 7.39
C THR A 22 1.84 -4.80 8.01
N ILE A 23 0.55 -5.09 8.12
CA ILE A 23 0.07 -6.35 8.71
C ILE A 23 0.52 -7.57 7.89
N SER A 24 0.45 -7.48 6.56
CA SER A 24 0.97 -8.54 5.68
C SER A 24 2.46 -8.81 5.90
N HIS A 25 3.29 -7.76 5.99
CA HIS A 25 4.69 -7.89 6.37
C HIS A 25 4.89 -8.66 7.67
N LEU A 26 4.20 -8.22 8.73
CA LEU A 26 4.33 -8.81 10.06
C LEU A 26 3.89 -10.28 10.08
N ASN A 27 2.81 -10.59 9.36
CA ASN A 27 2.34 -11.96 9.20
C ASN A 27 3.41 -12.84 8.53
N HIS A 28 4.04 -12.37 7.44
CA HIS A 28 5.07 -13.13 6.73
C HIS A 28 6.38 -13.28 7.54
N PHE A 29 6.77 -12.29 8.35
CA PHE A 29 7.86 -12.45 9.32
C PHE A 29 7.54 -13.55 10.35
N SER A 30 6.31 -13.56 10.86
CA SER A 30 5.86 -14.61 11.80
C SER A 30 5.86 -15.99 11.14
N LEU A 31 5.40 -16.11 9.88
CA LEU A 31 5.45 -17.36 9.09
C LEU A 31 6.89 -17.89 8.92
N LYS A 32 7.88 -17.00 8.89
CA LYS A 32 9.31 -17.36 8.82
C LYS A 32 9.96 -17.61 10.20
N GLY A 33 9.15 -17.77 11.25
CA GLY A 33 9.60 -18.11 12.58
C GLY A 33 10.21 -16.96 13.40
N TRP A 34 9.95 -15.70 13.01
CA TRP A 34 10.33 -14.55 13.81
C TRP A 34 9.28 -14.27 14.88
N ARG A 35 9.71 -13.84 16.06
CA ARG A 35 8.83 -13.18 17.04
C ARG A 35 8.57 -11.77 16.57
N VAL A 36 7.30 -11.39 16.44
CA VAL A 36 6.91 -10.10 15.87
C VAL A 36 6.15 -9.28 16.88
N ARG A 37 6.60 -8.04 17.09
CA ARG A 37 5.95 -7.06 17.96
C ARG A 37 5.58 -5.82 17.16
N LEU A 38 4.32 -5.40 17.23
CA LEU A 38 3.82 -4.18 16.63
C LEU A 38 3.56 -3.12 17.70
N PHE A 39 4.16 -1.93 17.53
CA PHE A 39 3.96 -0.78 18.43
C PHE A 39 3.36 0.40 17.67
N PHE A 40 2.29 0.99 18.18
CA PHE A 40 1.61 2.12 17.54
C PHE A 40 0.84 2.99 18.55
N PRO A 41 0.51 4.28 18.21
CA PRO A 41 -0.22 5.15 19.11
C PRO A 41 -1.72 4.85 19.13
N LEU A 42 -2.32 4.75 20.32
CA LEU A 42 -3.76 4.78 20.52
C LEU A 42 -4.25 6.24 20.49
N ARG A 43 -4.38 6.82 19.31
CA ARG A 43 -4.68 8.25 19.12
C ARG A 43 -6.03 8.55 18.50
N GLU A 44 -6.58 7.63 17.74
CA GLU A 44 -7.88 7.80 17.08
C GLU A 44 -8.98 7.03 17.82
N ARG A 45 -10.19 7.55 17.73
CA ARG A 45 -11.36 6.84 18.27
C ARG A 45 -11.54 5.53 17.50
N GLY A 46 -11.53 4.41 18.21
CA GLY A 46 -11.57 3.07 17.62
C GLY A 46 -10.20 2.43 17.39
N SER A 47 -9.09 3.12 17.74
CA SER A 47 -7.79 2.45 17.82
C SER A 47 -7.79 1.45 18.97
N THR A 48 -7.39 0.21 18.71
CA THR A 48 -7.34 -0.86 19.71
C THR A 48 -6.06 -1.67 19.58
N ASP A 49 -5.54 -2.17 20.68
CA ASP A 49 -4.48 -3.15 20.76
C ASP A 49 -4.99 -4.55 21.14
N ASN A 50 -6.29 -4.75 21.08
CA ASN A 50 -6.91 -6.05 21.21
C ASN A 50 -6.55 -6.92 20.01
N VAL A 51 -5.80 -7.99 20.28
CA VAL A 51 -5.27 -8.91 19.24
C VAL A 51 -6.41 -9.60 18.49
N ASP A 52 -7.49 -9.99 19.18
CA ASP A 52 -8.61 -10.71 18.56
C ASP A 52 -9.39 -9.79 17.60
N GLU A 53 -9.59 -8.52 17.97
CA GLU A 53 -10.20 -7.52 17.10
C GLU A 53 -9.34 -7.28 15.85
N LEU A 54 -8.03 -7.16 16.00
CA LEU A 54 -7.13 -6.96 14.88
C LEU A 54 -7.04 -8.20 13.98
N ASN A 55 -6.97 -9.39 14.55
CA ASN A 55 -6.98 -10.64 13.81
C ASN A 55 -8.28 -10.80 13.01
N SER A 56 -9.42 -10.50 13.62
CA SER A 56 -10.72 -10.51 12.95
C SER A 56 -10.78 -9.50 11.82
N PHE A 57 -10.31 -8.25 12.04
CA PHE A 57 -10.34 -7.19 11.03
C PHE A 57 -9.45 -7.49 9.83
N TYR A 58 -8.21 -7.97 10.07
CA TYR A 58 -7.25 -8.27 9.01
C TYR A 58 -7.30 -9.71 8.52
N GLN A 59 -8.12 -10.57 9.17
CA GLN A 59 -8.29 -11.98 8.83
C GLN A 59 -6.98 -12.77 8.85
N ILE A 60 -6.16 -12.53 9.87
CA ILE A 60 -4.90 -13.23 10.13
C ILE A 60 -5.04 -14.19 11.30
N ASP A 61 -4.32 -15.34 11.22
CA ASP A 61 -4.38 -16.41 12.23
C ASP A 61 -3.06 -16.54 13.00
N ARG A 62 -2.21 -15.50 13.02
CA ARG A 62 -0.87 -15.55 13.60
C ARG A 62 -0.74 -14.65 14.82
N ASN A 63 0.11 -15.10 15.75
CA ASN A 63 0.42 -14.36 16.97
C ASN A 63 1.41 -13.23 16.68
N ILE A 64 0.88 -12.06 16.38
CA ILE A 64 1.63 -10.80 16.40
C ILE A 64 1.38 -10.18 17.77
N GLU A 65 2.45 -9.90 18.52
CA GLU A 65 2.33 -9.17 19.78
C GLU A 65 1.99 -7.71 19.48
N VAL A 66 0.81 -7.28 19.87
CA VAL A 66 0.30 -5.92 19.60
C VAL A 66 0.41 -5.06 20.85
N ASN A 67 0.97 -3.87 20.71
CA ASN A 67 1.23 -2.93 21.80
C ASN A 67 0.74 -1.54 21.44
N GLY A 68 -0.43 -1.18 21.95
CA GLY A 68 -1.00 0.16 21.82
C GLY A 68 -0.41 1.12 22.85
N ILE A 69 0.19 2.20 22.38
CA ILE A 69 0.89 3.17 23.24
C ILE A 69 0.04 4.42 23.41
N LYS A 70 -0.13 4.89 24.64
CA LYS A 70 -0.87 6.12 24.95
C LYS A 70 -0.38 7.30 24.11
N HIS A 71 -1.32 8.08 23.60
CA HIS A 71 -1.06 9.26 22.78
C HIS A 71 -1.68 10.51 23.42
N PRO A 72 -0.95 11.22 24.29
CA PRO A 72 -1.48 12.38 25.02
C PRO A 72 -1.50 13.67 24.18
N TYR A 73 -0.94 13.66 22.97
CA TYR A 73 -0.72 14.84 22.13
C TYR A 73 -1.97 15.27 21.34
N PRO A 74 -1.99 16.52 20.80
CA PRO A 74 -3.20 17.12 20.25
C PRO A 74 -3.65 16.57 18.88
N PHE A 75 -2.76 15.96 18.07
CA PHE A 75 -3.15 15.43 16.77
C PHE A 75 -4.19 14.32 16.89
N GLY A 76 -5.23 14.41 16.09
CA GLY A 76 -6.39 13.51 16.15
C GLY A 76 -7.47 13.96 17.16
N LYS A 77 -7.17 14.94 18.02
CA LYS A 77 -8.09 15.52 19.02
C LYS A 77 -8.56 16.93 18.63
N ILE A 78 -7.70 17.69 17.99
CA ILE A 78 -7.93 19.07 17.55
C ILE A 78 -7.86 19.12 16.03
N LYS A 79 -8.97 19.50 15.37
CA LYS A 79 -9.08 19.52 13.90
C LYS A 79 -8.49 20.79 13.24
N VAL A 80 -8.04 21.77 14.03
CA VAL A 80 -7.46 23.00 13.52
C VAL A 80 -5.94 22.81 13.33
N LEU A 81 -5.37 23.32 12.23
CA LEU A 81 -3.95 23.20 11.89
C LEU A 81 -3.42 21.74 11.85
N GLU A 82 -4.18 20.82 11.31
CA GLU A 82 -3.89 19.37 11.35
C GLU A 82 -2.45 19.01 10.94
N LYS A 83 -1.90 19.60 9.88
CA LYS A 83 -0.52 19.33 9.44
C LYS A 83 0.53 19.71 10.48
N PHE A 84 0.33 20.83 11.15
CA PHE A 84 1.22 21.30 12.20
C PHE A 84 1.09 20.43 13.45
N MET A 85 -0.13 20.16 13.88
CA MET A 85 -0.42 19.27 15.01
C MET A 85 0.12 17.86 14.78
N TYR A 86 -0.01 17.34 13.55
CA TYR A 86 0.62 16.09 13.16
C TYR A 86 2.13 16.12 13.37
N SER A 87 2.82 17.11 12.83
CA SER A 87 4.29 17.18 12.88
C SER A 87 4.83 17.21 14.31
N ILE A 88 4.22 18.04 15.16
CA ILE A 88 4.62 18.16 16.58
C ILE A 88 4.30 16.89 17.35
N SER A 89 3.06 16.41 17.24
CA SER A 89 2.61 15.22 17.97
C SER A 89 3.41 13.98 17.56
N HIS A 90 3.68 13.82 16.26
CA HIS A 90 4.52 12.76 15.74
C HIS A 90 5.94 12.81 16.32
N TYR A 91 6.58 13.98 16.27
CA TYR A 91 7.92 14.16 16.84
C TYR A 91 7.97 13.84 18.34
N LEU A 92 7.06 14.42 19.12
CA LEU A 92 7.03 14.27 20.57
C LEU A 92 6.71 12.83 20.98
N TRP A 93 5.75 12.19 20.31
CA TRP A 93 5.40 10.79 20.59
C TRP A 93 6.57 9.85 20.29
N CYS A 94 7.19 9.98 19.11
CA CYS A 94 8.34 9.16 18.73
C CYS A 94 9.50 9.31 19.71
N ARG A 95 9.83 10.58 20.06
CA ARG A 95 10.90 10.87 21.02
C ARG A 95 10.64 10.25 22.39
N ASN A 96 9.44 10.45 22.93
CA ASN A 96 9.10 9.98 24.27
C ASN A 96 9.01 8.47 24.32
N PHE A 97 8.38 7.85 23.32
CA PHE A 97 8.24 6.39 23.27
C PHE A 97 9.60 5.70 23.17
N ILE A 98 10.47 6.12 22.25
CA ILE A 98 11.79 5.48 22.09
C ILE A 98 12.70 5.72 23.30
N LYS A 99 12.64 6.90 23.93
CA LYS A 99 13.54 7.20 25.06
C LYS A 99 13.08 6.62 26.40
N ASN A 100 11.78 6.56 26.63
CA ASN A 100 11.23 6.30 27.96
C ASN A 100 10.23 5.12 28.00
N GLY A 101 9.73 4.69 26.86
CA GLY A 101 8.64 3.72 26.77
C GLY A 101 9.03 2.37 26.18
N LEU A 102 10.24 2.23 25.66
CA LEU A 102 10.70 1.01 25.02
C LEU A 102 12.02 0.54 25.61
N ASN A 103 12.07 -0.69 26.09
CA ASN A 103 13.33 -1.34 26.43
C ASN A 103 14.02 -1.77 25.13
N LEU A 104 14.99 -0.98 24.71
CA LEU A 104 15.77 -1.24 23.50
C LEU A 104 16.80 -2.36 23.75
N SER A 105 16.92 -3.28 22.82
CA SER A 105 17.95 -4.30 22.79
C SER A 105 18.71 -4.27 21.47
N SER A 106 20.03 -4.22 21.51
CA SER A 106 20.89 -4.29 20.33
C SER A 106 20.85 -5.63 19.60
N GLU A 107 20.33 -6.68 20.26
CA GLU A 107 20.17 -8.02 19.70
C GLU A 107 18.86 -8.19 18.91
N GLU A 108 17.94 -7.23 19.05
CA GLU A 108 16.66 -7.22 18.34
C GLU A 108 16.73 -6.37 17.08
N PHE A 109 15.83 -6.65 16.15
CA PHE A 109 15.71 -5.95 14.88
C PHE A 109 14.53 -4.98 14.92
N TYR A 110 14.72 -3.83 14.31
CA TYR A 110 13.71 -2.75 14.28
C TYR A 110 13.37 -2.37 12.86
N MET A 111 12.09 -2.20 12.58
CA MET A 111 11.62 -1.72 11.29
C MET A 111 10.58 -0.61 11.47
N THR A 112 10.63 0.39 10.62
CA THR A 112 9.71 1.53 10.67
C THR A 112 9.54 2.20 9.33
N ARG A 113 8.41 2.95 9.16
CA ARG A 113 8.16 3.91 8.08
C ARG A 113 8.12 5.36 8.59
N SER A 114 8.44 5.55 9.87
CA SER A 114 8.34 6.83 10.56
C SER A 114 9.73 7.47 10.69
N ASP A 115 9.86 8.69 10.17
CA ASP A 115 11.11 9.45 10.11
C ASP A 115 11.79 9.58 11.49
N TRP A 116 11.05 10.01 12.49
CA TRP A 116 11.60 10.25 13.83
C TRP A 116 11.88 8.96 14.59
N ILE A 117 11.11 7.90 14.37
CA ILE A 117 11.40 6.59 14.96
C ILE A 117 12.74 6.08 14.41
N ALA A 118 12.92 6.11 13.08
CA ALA A 118 14.17 5.72 12.43
C ALA A 118 15.38 6.48 13.01
N TYR A 119 15.24 7.82 13.16
CA TYR A 119 16.29 8.65 13.73
C TYR A 119 16.66 8.26 15.17
N TYR A 120 15.66 8.12 16.05
CA TYR A 120 15.95 7.84 17.46
C TYR A 120 16.47 6.42 17.67
N LEU A 121 15.95 5.41 16.95
CA LEU A 121 16.46 4.05 16.99
C LEU A 121 17.91 3.95 16.49
N ALA A 122 18.22 4.57 15.35
CA ALA A 122 19.57 4.59 14.81
C ALA A 122 20.55 5.30 15.76
N LYS A 123 20.12 6.44 16.34
CA LYS A 123 20.92 7.19 17.33
C LYS A 123 21.21 6.38 18.61
N SER A 124 20.33 5.46 18.97
CA SER A 124 20.49 4.55 20.13
C SER A 124 21.30 3.30 19.81
N GLY A 125 21.88 3.17 18.60
CA GLY A 125 22.75 2.03 18.23
C GLY A 125 22.00 0.78 17.78
N ASN A 126 20.68 0.81 17.62
CA ASN A 126 19.89 -0.36 17.27
C ASN A 126 19.98 -0.67 15.77
N ASN A 127 19.85 -1.94 15.39
CA ASN A 127 19.80 -2.38 14.00
C ASN A 127 18.43 -2.06 13.38
N VAL A 128 18.38 -1.11 12.45
CA VAL A 128 17.13 -0.51 11.95
C VAL A 128 17.01 -0.66 10.44
N ILE A 129 15.83 -1.06 9.96
CA ILE A 129 15.42 -0.83 8.58
C ILE A 129 14.37 0.29 8.55
N PHE A 130 14.66 1.32 7.76
CA PHE A 130 13.74 2.41 7.49
C PHE A 130 13.17 2.29 6.07
N GLU A 131 11.87 2.01 5.98
CA GLU A 131 11.17 1.82 4.71
C GLU A 131 10.51 3.13 4.25
N ILE A 132 10.83 3.58 3.04
CA ILE A 132 10.48 4.89 2.51
C ILE A 132 9.47 4.74 1.38
N HIS A 133 8.28 5.36 1.53
CA HIS A 133 7.15 5.26 0.61
C HIS A 133 6.79 6.56 -0.11
N ASN A 134 7.32 7.71 0.33
CA ASN A 134 7.03 8.99 -0.27
C ASN A 134 8.13 9.99 0.02
N TYR A 135 8.20 11.03 -0.76
CA TYR A 135 9.06 12.18 -0.52
C TYR A 135 8.42 13.17 0.45
N SER A 136 9.20 13.71 1.39
CA SER A 136 8.86 14.91 2.16
C SER A 136 10.13 15.67 2.58
N ARG A 137 10.01 16.99 2.81
CA ARG A 137 11.14 17.81 3.31
C ARG A 137 11.65 17.32 4.67
N THR A 138 10.74 16.93 5.57
CA THR A 138 11.10 16.36 6.88
C THR A 138 11.88 15.06 6.71
N ARG A 139 11.43 14.17 5.82
CA ARG A 139 12.11 12.91 5.52
C ARG A 139 13.50 13.14 4.96
N ASN A 140 13.65 14.05 4.00
CA ASN A 140 14.96 14.41 3.46
C ASN A 140 15.91 14.95 4.55
N TYR A 141 15.41 15.80 5.44
CA TYR A 141 16.19 16.28 6.60
C TYR A 141 16.60 15.12 7.52
N VAL A 142 15.70 14.22 7.85
CA VAL A 142 16.00 13.06 8.71
C VAL A 142 17.00 12.11 8.03
N LEU A 143 16.84 11.83 6.73
CA LEU A 143 17.78 10.98 5.99
C LEU A 143 19.21 11.52 6.04
N ARG A 144 19.41 12.82 5.85
CA ARG A 144 20.72 13.46 6.03
C ARG A 144 21.28 13.32 7.45
N LYS A 145 20.41 13.34 8.47
CA LYS A 145 20.82 13.15 9.87
C LYS A 145 21.22 11.72 10.19
N ILE A 146 20.56 10.75 9.58
CA ILE A 146 20.84 9.32 9.82
C ILE A 146 21.96 8.77 8.91
N SER A 147 22.38 9.49 7.87
CA SER A 147 23.44 9.04 6.94
C SER A 147 24.79 8.75 7.64
N LYS A 148 25.01 9.34 8.81
CA LYS A 148 26.20 9.13 9.64
C LYS A 148 26.15 7.87 10.50
N PHE A 149 25.02 7.18 10.58
CA PHE A 149 24.87 5.95 11.39
C PHE A 149 25.03 4.74 10.51
N GLU A 150 25.84 3.78 10.93
CA GLU A 150 26.08 2.53 10.19
C GLU A 150 25.04 1.45 10.46
N ASN A 151 24.31 1.56 11.57
CA ASN A 151 23.31 0.61 12.04
C ASN A 151 21.91 0.79 11.43
N ILE A 152 21.79 1.61 10.39
CA ILE A 152 20.53 1.82 9.67
C ILE A 152 20.67 1.50 8.19
N LYS A 153 19.67 0.80 7.66
CA LYS A 153 19.54 0.45 6.25
C LYS A 153 18.23 0.96 5.72
N LEU A 154 18.19 1.30 4.44
CA LEU A 154 17.02 1.90 3.81
C LEU A 154 16.37 0.94 2.82
N ILE A 155 15.05 1.01 2.71
CA ILE A 155 14.29 0.39 1.63
C ILE A 155 13.49 1.49 0.93
N PHE A 156 13.63 1.55 -0.39
CA PHE A 156 12.80 2.40 -1.25
C PHE A 156 11.89 1.53 -2.11
N LEU A 157 10.70 2.03 -2.44
CA LEU A 157 9.77 1.31 -3.30
C LEU A 157 10.14 1.38 -4.79
N THR A 158 10.80 2.47 -5.21
CA THR A 158 11.16 2.74 -6.60
C THR A 158 12.52 3.46 -6.67
N GLU A 159 13.23 3.33 -7.79
CA GLU A 159 14.48 4.07 -8.05
C GLU A 159 14.23 5.58 -8.07
N GLU A 160 13.14 6.02 -8.70
CA GLU A 160 12.79 7.44 -8.78
C GLU A 160 12.56 8.05 -7.38
N LEU A 161 11.95 7.29 -6.47
CA LEU A 161 11.80 7.71 -5.08
C LEU A 161 13.17 7.84 -4.39
N ARG A 162 14.07 6.90 -4.61
CA ARG A 162 15.44 6.97 -4.07
C ARG A 162 16.19 8.17 -4.64
N ASN A 163 16.10 8.43 -5.93
CA ASN A 163 16.79 9.53 -6.61
C ASN A 163 16.26 10.91 -6.21
N SER A 164 15.06 10.97 -5.61
CA SER A 164 14.50 12.21 -5.07
C SER A 164 15.20 12.70 -3.79
N PHE A 165 16.11 11.90 -3.21
CA PHE A 165 16.85 12.25 -2.00
C PHE A 165 18.34 12.38 -2.28
N SER A 166 18.98 13.39 -1.68
CA SER A 166 20.43 13.58 -1.66
C SER A 166 21.00 13.16 -0.29
N ASP A 167 22.29 12.81 -0.27
CA ASP A 167 23.07 12.54 0.96
C ASP A 167 22.44 11.45 1.84
N ILE A 168 21.97 10.37 1.24
CA ILE A 168 21.39 9.23 1.93
C ILE A 168 22.45 8.20 2.32
N PRO A 169 22.19 7.33 3.32
CA PRO A 169 23.04 6.18 3.61
C PRO A 169 23.30 5.34 2.36
N SER A 170 24.53 4.85 2.22
CA SER A 170 24.91 3.99 1.08
C SER A 170 24.27 2.60 1.12
N ARG A 171 23.81 2.17 2.30
CA ARG A 171 23.17 0.87 2.51
C ARG A 171 21.66 0.98 2.27
N TYR A 172 21.26 0.75 1.05
CA TYR A 172 19.85 0.74 0.67
C TYR A 172 19.54 -0.38 -0.32
N GLU A 173 18.27 -0.71 -0.42
CA GLU A 173 17.72 -1.62 -1.42
C GLU A 173 16.44 -1.06 -2.03
N ILE A 174 16.25 -1.31 -3.32
CA ILE A 174 14.99 -1.02 -4.00
C ILE A 174 14.12 -2.28 -3.92
N THR A 175 13.05 -2.18 -3.16
CA THR A 175 12.15 -3.32 -2.95
C THR A 175 10.71 -2.85 -3.10
N PRO A 176 10.09 -3.08 -4.28
CA PRO A 176 8.69 -2.73 -4.53
C PRO A 176 7.74 -3.38 -3.54
N SER A 177 6.48 -3.00 -3.57
CA SER A 177 5.42 -3.71 -2.84
C SER A 177 5.34 -5.17 -3.29
N GLY A 178 4.66 -6.00 -2.52
CA GLY A 178 4.41 -7.39 -2.87
C GLY A 178 2.96 -7.75 -2.61
N VAL A 179 2.51 -8.84 -3.22
CA VAL A 179 1.19 -9.42 -2.96
C VAL A 179 1.23 -10.31 -1.72
N ASP A 180 0.18 -10.26 -0.91
CA ASP A 180 -0.05 -11.24 0.15
C ASP A 180 -0.65 -12.50 -0.46
N GLU A 181 0.21 -13.43 -0.85
CA GLU A 181 -0.17 -14.67 -1.54
C GLU A 181 -1.05 -15.58 -0.67
N SER A 182 -1.03 -15.40 0.65
CA SER A 182 -1.84 -16.20 1.58
C SER A 182 -3.35 -15.94 1.45
N LEU A 183 -3.73 -14.83 0.82
CA LEU A 183 -5.12 -14.45 0.59
C LEU A 183 -5.74 -15.13 -0.65
N PHE A 184 -4.91 -15.67 -1.54
CA PHE A 184 -5.35 -16.24 -2.80
C PHE A 184 -5.69 -17.72 -2.66
N ARG A 185 -6.69 -18.16 -3.43
CA ARG A 185 -7.14 -19.56 -3.50
C ARG A 185 -7.22 -19.96 -4.96
N GLU A 186 -7.24 -21.24 -5.23
CA GLU A 186 -7.53 -21.71 -6.58
C GLU A 186 -8.94 -21.30 -7.00
N VAL A 187 -9.07 -20.65 -8.14
CA VAL A 187 -10.33 -20.24 -8.76
C VAL A 187 -10.34 -20.79 -10.18
N SER A 188 -11.36 -21.55 -10.53
CA SER A 188 -11.47 -22.26 -11.81
C SER A 188 -12.08 -21.43 -12.94
N ASN A 189 -12.70 -20.29 -12.65
CA ASN A 189 -13.43 -19.53 -13.66
C ASN A 189 -13.25 -18.01 -13.50
N LYS A 190 -12.98 -17.33 -14.62
CA LYS A 190 -12.96 -15.88 -14.75
C LYS A 190 -14.24 -15.40 -15.43
N ASP A 191 -15.25 -15.09 -14.64
CA ASP A 191 -16.58 -14.69 -15.07
C ASP A 191 -16.83 -13.17 -15.05
N LEU A 192 -15.83 -12.39 -14.64
CA LEU A 192 -15.85 -10.93 -14.67
C LEU A 192 -14.89 -10.41 -15.75
N ASP A 193 -15.33 -9.43 -16.53
CA ASP A 193 -14.49 -8.88 -17.58
C ASP A 193 -13.44 -7.93 -16.99
N VAL A 194 -13.86 -6.81 -16.44
CA VAL A 194 -12.96 -5.76 -15.93
C VAL A 194 -13.26 -5.47 -14.47
N VAL A 195 -12.21 -5.37 -13.65
CA VAL A 195 -12.33 -5.02 -12.24
C VAL A 195 -11.49 -3.81 -11.87
N PHE A 196 -12.08 -2.93 -11.06
CA PHE A 196 -11.36 -1.94 -10.28
C PHE A 196 -11.55 -2.22 -8.79
N VAL A 197 -10.46 -2.29 -8.02
CA VAL A 197 -10.53 -2.43 -6.55
C VAL A 197 -9.81 -1.29 -5.84
N GLY A 198 -10.38 -0.81 -4.73
CA GLY A 198 -9.75 0.14 -3.82
C GLY A 198 -10.60 1.34 -3.45
N ASN A 199 -10.03 2.21 -2.59
CA ASN A 199 -10.71 3.44 -2.19
C ASN A 199 -10.99 4.34 -3.41
N LEU A 200 -12.21 4.81 -3.53
CA LEU A 200 -12.66 5.68 -4.63
C LEU A 200 -12.17 7.12 -4.46
N LYS A 201 -11.89 7.52 -3.22
CA LYS A 201 -11.25 8.82 -2.88
C LYS A 201 -9.89 8.63 -2.22
N ARG A 202 -8.99 9.59 -2.41
CA ARG A 202 -7.72 9.68 -1.69
C ARG A 202 -7.50 11.09 -1.21
N PHE A 203 -7.32 11.28 0.10
CA PHE A 203 -7.17 12.61 0.72
C PHE A 203 -8.25 13.61 0.30
N GLY A 204 -9.51 13.15 0.19
CA GLY A 204 -10.64 13.97 -0.24
C GLY A 204 -10.73 14.28 -1.74
N GLN A 205 -9.77 13.80 -2.54
CA GLN A 205 -9.74 14.00 -4.01
C GLN A 205 -10.15 12.72 -4.75
N SER A 206 -10.82 12.88 -5.88
CA SER A 206 -11.10 11.78 -6.82
C SER A 206 -9.77 11.19 -7.33
N ARG A 207 -9.75 9.88 -7.51
CA ARG A 207 -8.62 9.15 -8.12
C ARG A 207 -8.79 8.98 -9.63
N ASN A 208 -9.44 9.92 -10.28
CA ASN A 208 -9.85 9.83 -11.68
C ASN A 208 -10.87 8.71 -11.97
N ILE A 209 -11.60 8.26 -10.93
CA ILE A 209 -12.65 7.24 -11.11
C ILE A 209 -13.81 7.77 -11.97
N ASP A 210 -14.08 9.05 -11.93
CA ASP A 210 -15.09 9.72 -12.77
C ASP A 210 -14.82 9.48 -14.26
N PHE A 211 -13.54 9.50 -14.66
CA PHE A 211 -13.14 9.16 -16.03
C PHE A 211 -13.49 7.70 -16.35
N LEU A 212 -13.12 6.75 -15.48
CA LEU A 212 -13.42 5.33 -15.65
C LEU A 212 -14.93 5.09 -15.85
N ILE A 213 -15.75 5.67 -14.97
CA ILE A 213 -17.20 5.52 -15.01
C ILE A 213 -17.79 6.11 -16.31
N ARG A 214 -17.35 7.32 -16.69
CA ARG A 214 -17.82 7.95 -17.93
C ARG A 214 -17.46 7.14 -19.16
N VAL A 215 -16.23 6.67 -19.28
CA VAL A 215 -15.80 5.88 -20.45
C VAL A 215 -16.64 4.60 -20.60
N PHE A 216 -16.88 3.86 -19.53
CA PHE A 216 -17.73 2.67 -19.59
C PHE A 216 -19.20 2.99 -19.82
N SER A 217 -19.67 4.15 -19.36
CA SER A 217 -21.07 4.59 -19.52
C SER A 217 -21.39 5.15 -20.89
N GLU A 218 -20.41 5.75 -21.58
CA GLU A 218 -20.64 6.56 -22.80
C GLU A 218 -20.07 5.91 -24.07
N ASN A 219 -19.07 5.03 -23.95
CA ASN A 219 -18.42 4.43 -25.11
C ASN A 219 -19.16 3.18 -25.59
N SER A 220 -19.65 3.23 -26.84
CA SER A 220 -20.39 2.14 -27.47
C SER A 220 -19.57 0.84 -27.60
N GLU A 221 -18.25 0.92 -27.75
CA GLU A 221 -17.37 -0.26 -27.85
C GLU A 221 -17.30 -1.05 -26.53
N LEU A 222 -17.55 -0.40 -25.39
CA LEU A 222 -17.52 -1.01 -24.06
C LEU A 222 -18.91 -1.43 -23.53
N GLN A 223 -19.99 -1.22 -24.28
CA GLN A 223 -21.37 -1.47 -23.81
C GLN A 223 -21.60 -2.94 -23.38
N ASN A 224 -20.94 -3.88 -24.05
CA ASN A 224 -21.03 -5.32 -23.75
C ASN A 224 -19.95 -5.82 -22.78
N ILE A 225 -19.06 -4.95 -22.32
CA ILE A 225 -18.00 -5.26 -21.38
C ILE A 225 -18.40 -4.80 -19.99
N LYS A 226 -18.41 -5.70 -19.02
CA LYS A 226 -18.84 -5.41 -17.66
C LYS A 226 -17.71 -4.89 -16.80
N LEU A 227 -17.88 -3.69 -16.22
CA LEU A 227 -16.99 -3.13 -15.20
C LEU A 227 -17.54 -3.42 -13.81
N THR A 228 -16.74 -4.08 -12.97
CA THR A 228 -17.03 -4.30 -11.55
C THR A 228 -16.17 -3.37 -10.70
N VAL A 229 -16.81 -2.51 -9.90
CA VAL A 229 -16.15 -1.54 -9.03
C VAL A 229 -16.29 -1.97 -7.57
N VAL A 230 -15.19 -2.41 -6.97
CA VAL A 230 -15.12 -2.83 -5.56
C VAL A 230 -14.41 -1.75 -4.75
N GLY A 231 -15.16 -1.06 -3.90
CA GLY A 231 -14.62 0.00 -3.04
C GLY A 231 -15.65 1.00 -2.55
N GLY A 232 -15.20 1.90 -1.69
CA GLY A 232 -16.03 2.93 -1.07
C GLY A 232 -15.28 4.24 -0.85
N PRO A 233 -15.87 5.16 -0.10
CA PRO A 233 -17.05 5.01 0.78
C PRO A 233 -18.39 5.04 0.03
N SER A 234 -19.46 4.68 0.75
CA SER A 234 -20.81 4.55 0.16
C SER A 234 -21.30 5.86 -0.47
N GLU A 235 -21.01 7.01 0.14
CA GLU A 235 -21.39 8.33 -0.39
C GLU A 235 -20.75 8.60 -1.75
N GLU A 236 -19.53 8.08 -1.95
CA GLU A 236 -18.84 8.22 -3.22
C GLU A 236 -19.40 7.28 -4.28
N VAL A 237 -19.80 6.07 -3.89
CA VAL A 237 -20.53 5.15 -4.77
C VAL A 237 -21.82 5.79 -5.26
N GLU A 238 -22.62 6.37 -4.37
CA GLU A 238 -23.88 7.05 -4.75
C GLU A 238 -23.63 8.30 -5.61
N ARG A 239 -22.52 9.01 -5.41
CA ARG A 239 -22.12 10.11 -6.29
C ARG A 239 -21.76 9.60 -7.69
N LEU A 240 -21.00 8.51 -7.79
CA LEU A 240 -20.59 7.93 -9.07
C LEU A 240 -21.77 7.35 -9.85
N LYS A 241 -22.72 6.72 -9.18
CA LYS A 241 -23.98 6.24 -9.81
C LYS A 241 -24.74 7.35 -10.52
N LYS A 242 -24.68 8.59 -10.02
CA LYS A 242 -25.31 9.75 -10.68
C LYS A 242 -24.64 10.20 -11.98
N LEU A 243 -23.41 9.70 -12.25
CA LEU A 243 -22.71 9.94 -13.51
C LEU A 243 -23.11 8.95 -14.60
N LEU A 244 -23.83 7.88 -14.25
CA LEU A 244 -24.27 6.88 -15.22
C LEU A 244 -25.31 7.47 -16.16
N ASN A 245 -25.21 7.13 -17.45
CA ASN A 245 -26.32 7.31 -18.39
C ASN A 245 -27.48 6.39 -18.00
N LYS A 246 -28.71 6.80 -18.32
CA LYS A 246 -29.91 6.03 -17.95
C LYS A 246 -29.92 4.59 -18.47
N ASP A 247 -29.24 4.35 -19.58
CA ASP A 247 -29.19 3.06 -20.27
C ASP A 247 -27.94 2.24 -19.93
N SER A 248 -27.04 2.76 -19.06
CA SER A 248 -25.82 2.05 -18.68
C SER A 248 -26.12 0.92 -17.71
N THR A 249 -26.04 -0.31 -18.19
CA THR A 249 -26.25 -1.54 -17.40
C THR A 249 -24.96 -2.33 -17.19
N ASN A 250 -23.84 -1.87 -17.75
CA ASN A 250 -22.56 -2.57 -17.78
C ASN A 250 -21.61 -2.21 -16.61
N ILE A 251 -22.06 -1.42 -15.63
CA ILE A 251 -21.25 -1.04 -14.45
C ILE A 251 -21.92 -1.52 -13.18
N ASP A 252 -21.18 -2.35 -12.43
CA ASP A 252 -21.62 -2.89 -11.14
C ASP A 252 -20.79 -2.29 -9.98
N PHE A 253 -21.47 -1.67 -9.01
CA PHE A 253 -20.87 -1.12 -7.81
C PHE A 253 -21.12 -2.06 -6.61
N VAL A 254 -20.09 -2.79 -6.23
CA VAL A 254 -20.17 -3.77 -5.13
C VAL A 254 -20.08 -3.11 -3.75
N GLY A 255 -19.44 -1.93 -3.66
CA GLY A 255 -19.19 -1.26 -2.39
C GLY A 255 -17.91 -1.75 -1.70
N SER A 256 -17.77 -1.39 -0.40
CA SER A 256 -16.61 -1.78 0.40
C SER A 256 -16.75 -3.21 0.90
N LEU A 257 -15.75 -4.02 0.64
CA LEU A 257 -15.63 -5.42 1.07
C LEU A 257 -14.44 -5.61 2.00
N ASN A 258 -14.43 -6.72 2.75
CA ASN A 258 -13.24 -7.15 3.46
C ASN A 258 -12.15 -7.64 2.48
N ARG A 259 -10.97 -7.93 3.02
CA ARG A 259 -9.80 -8.24 2.19
C ARG A 259 -9.95 -9.52 1.37
N LYS A 260 -10.43 -10.61 1.98
CA LYS A 260 -10.62 -11.91 1.30
C LYS A 260 -11.70 -11.82 0.20
N GLU A 261 -12.81 -11.14 0.51
CA GLU A 261 -13.86 -10.89 -0.47
C GLU A 261 -13.36 -10.05 -1.65
N THR A 262 -12.58 -9.00 -1.38
CA THR A 262 -11.98 -8.16 -2.43
C THR A 262 -11.09 -9.01 -3.35
N ILE A 263 -10.24 -9.87 -2.80
CA ILE A 263 -9.37 -10.76 -3.59
C ILE A 263 -10.19 -11.77 -4.39
N ALA A 264 -11.29 -12.28 -3.86
CA ALA A 264 -12.18 -13.17 -4.63
C ALA A 264 -12.74 -12.50 -5.88
N TYR A 265 -13.10 -11.20 -5.83
CA TYR A 265 -13.48 -10.43 -7.03
C TYR A 265 -12.30 -10.26 -8.00
N VAL A 266 -11.11 -9.98 -7.50
CA VAL A 266 -9.90 -9.88 -8.33
C VAL A 266 -9.65 -11.19 -9.06
N GLN A 267 -9.69 -12.32 -8.38
CA GLN A 267 -9.41 -13.64 -8.99
C GLN A 267 -10.39 -14.05 -10.09
N ARG A 268 -11.63 -13.55 -10.04
CA ARG A 268 -12.67 -13.82 -11.04
C ARG A 268 -12.59 -12.93 -12.28
N ALA A 269 -11.79 -11.87 -12.27
CA ALA A 269 -11.69 -10.92 -13.37
C ALA A 269 -10.64 -11.34 -14.41
N LYS A 270 -10.83 -10.88 -15.65
CA LYS A 270 -9.87 -11.01 -16.76
C LYS A 270 -8.89 -9.82 -16.78
N VAL A 271 -9.41 -8.61 -16.58
CA VAL A 271 -8.63 -7.37 -16.66
C VAL A 271 -8.74 -6.58 -15.38
N GLY A 272 -7.60 -6.10 -14.88
CA GLY A 272 -7.50 -5.19 -13.72
C GLY A 272 -7.10 -3.78 -14.13
N VAL A 273 -7.78 -2.75 -13.60
CA VAL A 273 -7.51 -1.35 -13.97
C VAL A 273 -6.73 -0.61 -12.91
N LEU A 274 -5.58 -0.03 -13.31
CA LEU A 274 -4.78 0.91 -12.53
C LEU A 274 -5.06 2.34 -12.98
N ILE A 275 -5.97 3.01 -12.28
CA ILE A 275 -6.33 4.39 -12.53
C ILE A 275 -5.80 5.28 -11.41
N ASN A 276 -5.21 6.40 -11.78
CA ASN A 276 -4.70 7.45 -10.89
C ASN A 276 -4.75 8.80 -11.61
N SER A 277 -4.36 9.87 -10.91
CA SER A 277 -4.28 11.22 -11.47
C SER A 277 -2.88 11.79 -11.33
N SER A 278 -2.39 12.44 -12.39
CA SER A 278 -1.12 13.18 -12.43
C SER A 278 -1.11 14.42 -11.52
N ALA A 279 -2.27 14.85 -11.03
CA ALA A 279 -2.37 15.91 -10.02
C ALA A 279 -1.59 15.59 -8.72
N SER A 280 -1.25 14.33 -8.51
CA SER A 280 -0.43 13.87 -7.39
C SER A 280 0.95 13.42 -7.86
N VAL A 281 2.01 14.16 -7.51
CA VAL A 281 3.42 13.76 -7.78
C VAL A 281 3.72 12.37 -7.23
N HIS A 282 3.15 12.00 -6.08
CA HIS A 282 3.30 10.67 -5.54
C HIS A 282 2.72 9.59 -6.46
N SER A 283 1.56 9.84 -7.08
CA SER A 283 0.95 8.91 -8.04
C SER A 283 1.78 8.79 -9.31
N LEU A 284 2.31 9.91 -9.78
CA LEU A 284 3.09 9.99 -11.02
C LEU A 284 4.45 9.29 -10.90
N LYS A 285 5.17 9.48 -9.76
CA LYS A 285 6.59 9.14 -9.65
C LYS A 285 6.95 8.07 -8.61
N TYR A 286 6.18 7.87 -7.55
CA TYR A 286 6.67 7.14 -6.37
C TYR A 286 5.80 5.94 -5.96
N THR A 287 4.74 5.65 -6.71
CA THR A 287 3.77 4.64 -6.26
C THR A 287 4.21 3.23 -6.65
N SER A 288 4.01 2.29 -5.73
CA SER A 288 4.06 0.86 -5.98
C SER A 288 2.73 0.26 -5.48
N PRO A 289 1.67 0.29 -6.33
CA PRO A 289 0.31 0.02 -5.90
C PRO A 289 0.07 -1.46 -5.63
N LEU A 290 -0.44 -1.81 -4.44
CA LEU A 290 -0.72 -3.19 -4.04
C LEU A 290 -1.62 -3.92 -5.04
N LYS A 291 -2.64 -3.24 -5.55
CA LYS A 291 -3.58 -3.80 -6.53
C LYS A 291 -2.90 -4.32 -7.81
N TYR A 292 -1.77 -3.71 -8.23
CA TYR A 292 -0.99 -4.21 -9.36
C TYR A 292 -0.48 -5.63 -9.12
N PHE A 293 0.12 -5.84 -7.97
CA PHE A 293 0.66 -7.15 -7.58
C PHE A 293 -0.46 -8.18 -7.41
N GLU A 294 -1.61 -7.75 -6.91
CA GLU A 294 -2.82 -8.59 -6.79
C GLU A 294 -3.36 -9.00 -8.13
N TYR A 295 -3.44 -8.08 -9.09
CA TYR A 295 -3.88 -8.37 -10.45
C TYR A 295 -2.94 -9.35 -11.16
N LEU A 296 -1.63 -9.09 -11.10
CA LEU A 296 -0.65 -10.00 -11.69
C LEU A 296 -0.69 -11.39 -11.05
N TYR A 297 -0.77 -11.47 -9.73
CA TYR A 297 -0.78 -12.76 -9.03
C TYR A 297 -2.05 -13.57 -9.35
N ALA A 298 -3.15 -12.91 -9.63
CA ALA A 298 -4.40 -13.50 -10.07
C ALA A 298 -4.48 -13.77 -11.60
N ASP A 299 -3.40 -13.63 -12.35
CA ASP A 299 -3.35 -13.78 -13.80
C ASP A 299 -4.35 -12.88 -14.56
N LEU A 300 -4.41 -11.60 -14.17
CA LEU A 300 -5.13 -10.59 -14.91
C LEU A 300 -4.19 -9.86 -15.87
N ASN A 301 -4.70 -9.52 -17.05
CA ASN A 301 -4.10 -8.44 -17.83
C ASN A 301 -4.33 -7.10 -17.11
N VAL A 302 -3.33 -6.21 -17.13
CA VAL A 302 -3.39 -4.95 -16.40
C VAL A 302 -3.42 -3.79 -17.38
N VAL A 303 -4.49 -2.98 -17.33
CA VAL A 303 -4.58 -1.72 -18.05
C VAL A 303 -4.24 -0.59 -17.05
N GLY A 304 -3.18 0.16 -17.34
CA GLY A 304 -2.64 1.16 -16.42
C GLY A 304 -2.39 2.51 -17.09
N VAL A 305 -2.66 3.61 -16.34
CA VAL A 305 -2.27 4.93 -16.81
C VAL A 305 -0.75 5.02 -16.99
N ASP A 306 -0.31 5.65 -18.07
CA ASP A 306 1.10 5.80 -18.44
C ASP A 306 1.80 6.82 -17.53
N PHE A 307 2.29 6.33 -16.39
CA PHE A 307 3.04 7.10 -15.40
C PHE A 307 4.42 6.48 -15.16
N GLU A 308 5.44 7.33 -14.94
CA GLU A 308 6.83 6.93 -14.69
C GLU A 308 6.93 5.81 -13.63
N SER A 309 6.20 5.94 -12.52
CA SER A 309 6.20 4.94 -11.45
C SER A 309 5.67 3.56 -11.86
N HIS A 310 4.84 3.48 -12.89
CA HIS A 310 4.32 2.21 -13.37
C HIS A 310 5.31 1.47 -14.26
N HIS A 311 6.22 2.18 -14.94
CA HIS A 311 7.29 1.56 -15.73
C HIS A 311 8.37 0.88 -14.86
N GLU A 312 8.55 1.32 -13.62
CA GLU A 312 9.46 0.70 -12.65
C GLU A 312 8.89 -0.56 -11.96
N LEU A 313 7.62 -0.87 -12.18
CA LEU A 313 7.01 -2.06 -11.57
C LEU A 313 7.57 -3.36 -12.16
N PRO A 314 7.72 -4.43 -11.37
CA PRO A 314 8.08 -5.74 -11.90
C PRO A 314 7.11 -6.15 -13.00
N GLU A 315 7.62 -6.70 -14.11
CA GLU A 315 6.83 -7.13 -15.28
C GLU A 315 6.03 -5.99 -15.96
N SER A 316 6.41 -4.73 -15.78
CA SER A 316 5.74 -3.56 -16.36
C SER A 316 5.54 -3.60 -17.88
N LYS A 317 6.41 -4.34 -18.61
CA LYS A 317 6.27 -4.59 -20.04
C LYS A 317 4.95 -5.30 -20.42
N ASN A 318 4.26 -5.90 -19.44
CA ASN A 318 2.98 -6.59 -19.63
C ASN A 318 1.78 -5.68 -19.30
N ILE A 319 2.01 -4.41 -18.95
CA ILE A 319 0.95 -3.43 -18.72
C ILE A 319 0.51 -2.83 -20.07
N TYR A 320 -0.79 -2.79 -20.31
CA TYR A 320 -1.40 -2.05 -21.40
C TYR A 320 -1.51 -0.58 -20.98
N PHE A 321 -0.49 0.21 -21.32
CA PHE A 321 -0.43 1.62 -20.93
C PHE A 321 -1.38 2.46 -21.78
N TYR A 322 -2.14 3.33 -21.12
CA TYR A 322 -3.02 4.32 -21.75
C TYR A 322 -2.68 5.75 -21.29
N LYS A 323 -2.89 6.72 -22.16
CA LYS A 323 -2.70 8.15 -21.85
C LYS A 323 -3.79 8.64 -20.91
N GLU A 324 -3.40 9.39 -19.87
CA GLU A 324 -4.35 9.94 -18.90
C GLU A 324 -5.45 10.77 -19.61
N ASN A 325 -6.70 10.49 -19.28
CA ASN A 325 -7.91 11.12 -19.83
C ASN A 325 -8.15 10.92 -21.34
N ASP A 326 -7.45 10.02 -22.00
CA ASP A 326 -7.70 9.64 -23.37
C ASP A 326 -8.69 8.47 -23.44
N THR A 327 -9.92 8.76 -23.79
CA THR A 327 -11.03 7.78 -23.83
C THR A 327 -10.80 6.71 -24.89
N LEU A 328 -10.33 7.11 -26.10
CA LEU A 328 -10.11 6.18 -27.19
C LEU A 328 -8.94 5.23 -26.90
N ASP A 329 -7.83 5.79 -26.44
CA ASP A 329 -6.67 4.98 -26.08
C ASP A 329 -7.01 4.00 -24.93
N PHE A 330 -7.72 4.47 -23.89
CA PHE A 330 -8.16 3.62 -22.79
C PHE A 330 -9.06 2.47 -23.26
N SER A 331 -10.11 2.75 -24.06
CA SER A 331 -11.00 1.68 -24.53
C SER A 331 -10.30 0.68 -25.44
N THR A 332 -9.42 1.14 -26.33
CA THR A 332 -8.57 0.24 -27.15
C THR A 332 -7.72 -0.69 -26.28
N LYS A 333 -7.10 -0.17 -25.19
CA LYS A 333 -6.30 -0.99 -24.28
C LYS A 333 -7.15 -2.00 -23.48
N ILE A 334 -8.37 -1.63 -23.10
CA ILE A 334 -9.30 -2.58 -22.43
C ILE A 334 -9.67 -3.72 -23.37
N ILE A 335 -10.02 -3.41 -24.63
CA ILE A 335 -10.39 -4.46 -25.62
C ILE A 335 -9.19 -5.37 -25.88
N SER A 336 -8.02 -4.82 -26.19
CA SER A 336 -6.81 -5.61 -26.41
C SER A 336 -6.46 -6.49 -25.19
N ALA A 337 -6.60 -5.95 -23.99
CA ALA A 337 -6.33 -6.71 -22.76
C ALA A 337 -7.34 -7.84 -22.49
N LEU A 338 -8.58 -7.74 -23.01
CA LEU A 338 -9.57 -8.81 -22.91
C LEU A 338 -9.37 -9.92 -23.96
N GLU A 339 -8.80 -9.57 -25.11
CA GLU A 339 -8.54 -10.51 -26.20
C GLU A 339 -7.25 -11.32 -26.00
N ASP A 340 -6.27 -10.74 -25.29
CA ASP A 340 -4.97 -11.37 -25.07
C ASP A 340 -4.99 -12.30 -23.84
N GLU A 341 -4.31 -13.45 -23.94
CA GLU A 341 -4.04 -14.29 -22.78
C GLU A 341 -2.98 -13.65 -21.87
N PRO A 342 -3.13 -13.78 -20.54
CA PRO A 342 -2.15 -13.28 -19.59
C PRO A 342 -0.77 -13.88 -19.81
N LYS A 343 0.26 -13.06 -19.86
CA LYS A 343 1.63 -13.52 -20.03
C LYS A 343 2.16 -14.22 -18.79
N ALA A 344 2.68 -15.43 -18.97
CA ALA A 344 3.28 -16.19 -17.89
C ALA A 344 4.55 -15.50 -17.36
N PHE A 345 4.70 -15.49 -16.04
CA PHE A 345 5.90 -15.02 -15.35
C PHE A 345 6.08 -15.76 -14.02
N ASP A 346 7.25 -15.61 -13.40
CA ASP A 346 7.54 -16.21 -12.10
C ASP A 346 6.88 -15.38 -10.98
N LYS A 347 5.69 -15.83 -10.54
CA LYS A 347 4.89 -15.18 -9.49
C LYS A 347 5.61 -15.06 -8.14
N THR A 348 6.61 -15.92 -7.88
CA THR A 348 7.36 -15.88 -6.62
C THR A 348 8.09 -14.55 -6.45
N LYS A 349 8.49 -13.90 -7.54
CA LYS A 349 9.20 -12.62 -7.53
C LYS A 349 8.41 -11.45 -6.96
N ILE A 350 7.08 -11.55 -6.96
CA ILE A 350 6.19 -10.48 -6.52
C ILE A 350 5.46 -10.78 -5.21
N THR A 351 5.76 -11.91 -4.54
CA THR A 351 5.11 -12.29 -3.28
C THR A 351 5.63 -11.48 -2.09
N MET A 352 4.80 -11.37 -1.05
CA MET A 352 5.21 -10.79 0.22
C MET A 352 6.25 -11.68 0.91
N SER A 353 6.17 -13.00 0.75
CA SER A 353 7.19 -13.93 1.26
C SER A 353 8.59 -13.61 0.74
N THR A 354 8.75 -13.50 -0.59
CA THR A 354 10.03 -13.15 -1.22
C THR A 354 10.50 -11.76 -0.81
N ARG A 355 9.56 -10.79 -0.70
CA ARG A 355 9.89 -9.45 -0.21
C ARG A 355 10.44 -9.48 1.21
N VAL A 356 9.84 -10.25 2.10
CA VAL A 356 10.31 -10.42 3.48
C VAL A 356 11.68 -11.12 3.52
N ASP A 357 11.95 -12.08 2.63
CA ASP A 357 13.29 -12.71 2.54
C ASP A 357 14.38 -11.68 2.20
N LYS A 358 14.13 -10.77 1.27
CA LYS A 358 15.05 -9.66 0.96
C LYS A 358 15.28 -8.76 2.17
N ILE A 359 14.22 -8.43 2.90
CA ILE A 359 14.31 -7.63 4.13
C ILE A 359 15.13 -8.36 5.21
N ILE A 360 14.90 -9.65 5.39
CA ILE A 360 15.67 -10.49 6.32
C ILE A 360 17.15 -10.54 5.91
N HIS A 361 17.43 -10.69 4.62
CA HIS A 361 18.80 -10.66 4.11
C HIS A 361 19.45 -9.30 4.42
N LEU A 362 18.75 -8.21 4.15
CA LEU A 362 19.24 -6.86 4.45
C LEU A 362 19.53 -6.66 5.94
N PHE A 363 18.79 -7.26 6.86
CA PHE A 363 19.13 -7.22 8.31
C PHE A 363 20.45 -7.91 8.63
N ASN A 364 20.82 -8.95 7.88
CA ASN A 364 21.98 -9.78 8.18
C ASN A 364 23.29 -9.31 7.51
N THR A 365 23.22 -8.40 6.53
CA THR A 365 24.39 -7.75 5.88
C THR A 365 24.80 -6.50 6.62
#